data_2ae4f790b69a6b6ecd5d3de26306a149
#
_entry.id   2ae4f790b69a6b6ecd5d3de26306a149
#
_cell.length_a   1.000
_cell.length_b   1.000
_cell.length_c   1.000
_cell.angle_alpha   90.00
_cell.angle_beta   90.00
_cell.angle_gamma   90.00
#
_symmetry.space_group_name_H-M   'P 1'
#
loop_
_entity.id
_entity.type
_entity.pdbx_description
1 polymer ?
#
loop_
_entity_poly.entity_id
_entity_poly.type
_entity_poly.pdbx_seq_one_letter_code
_entity_poly.pdbx_strand_id
1 'polypeptide(L)'
;MIELYHCVDARSFRALWALEALGLPYRLHLLPFPPRFDRPDYLELNPLGTVPLLIDGALRMTESAAITQYLATRYGPTPLAVRPDEPDYGLWLDWLHRGEATLTFPQTIVLRYTRLEPAPRRLQQAADDYAQWFLSRLRHVTRALGDREWLCAGRFTVADISVGYALLLAGSLGLDHKFSPEVAAYWDRLSALPSFLAAKQAQRG
;
A
#
# COMPACT_ATOMS: atom_id res chain seq x y z
N MET A 1 -16.83 14.73 -5.80
CA MET A 1 -15.54 14.43 -6.47
C MET A 1 -14.60 13.95 -5.41
N ILE A 2 -13.92 12.82 -5.64
CA ILE A 2 -12.95 12.26 -4.70
C ILE A 2 -11.68 13.12 -4.75
N GLU A 3 -11.11 13.43 -3.57
CA GLU A 3 -9.80 14.08 -3.45
C GLU A 3 -8.85 13.17 -2.67
N LEU A 4 -7.63 13.02 -3.16
CA LEU A 4 -6.59 12.23 -2.51
C LEU A 4 -5.35 13.09 -2.26
N TYR A 5 -4.96 13.21 -0.99
CA TYR A 5 -3.68 13.80 -0.57
C TYR A 5 -2.64 12.69 -0.48
N HIS A 6 -1.55 12.88 -1.20
CA HIS A 6 -0.59 11.83 -1.51
C HIS A 6 0.86 12.34 -1.44
N CYS A 7 1.76 11.50 -0.99
CA CYS A 7 3.20 11.64 -1.19
C CYS A 7 3.71 10.50 -2.07
N VAL A 8 4.68 10.79 -2.92
CA VAL A 8 5.25 9.81 -3.86
C VAL A 8 5.70 8.55 -3.12
N ASP A 9 5.24 7.40 -3.59
CA ASP A 9 5.56 6.06 -3.07
C ASP A 9 5.31 5.86 -1.56
N ALA A 10 4.52 6.75 -0.92
CA ALA A 10 4.06 6.57 0.44
C ALA A 10 2.83 5.64 0.51
N ARG A 11 2.33 5.34 1.72
CA ARG A 11 1.14 4.48 1.94
C ARG A 11 -0.09 4.89 1.14
N SER A 12 -0.20 6.17 0.80
CA SER A 12 -1.24 6.73 -0.05
C SER A 12 -1.23 6.17 -1.48
N PHE A 13 -0.14 5.51 -1.90
CA PHE A 13 -0.07 4.83 -3.18
C PHE A 13 -1.10 3.70 -3.30
N ARG A 14 -1.48 3.02 -2.19
CA ARG A 14 -2.58 2.05 -2.19
C ARG A 14 -3.89 2.66 -2.67
N ALA A 15 -4.23 3.82 -2.11
CA ALA A 15 -5.46 4.53 -2.48
C ALA A 15 -5.41 5.03 -3.93
N LEU A 16 -4.28 5.58 -4.35
CA LEU A 16 -4.07 6.02 -5.72
C LEU A 16 -4.21 4.85 -6.71
N TRP A 17 -3.54 3.73 -6.43
CA TRP A 17 -3.65 2.54 -7.27
C TRP A 17 -5.07 1.97 -7.33
N ALA A 18 -5.79 1.97 -6.19
CA ALA A 18 -7.19 1.53 -6.18
C ALA A 18 -8.10 2.46 -7.02
N LEU A 19 -7.89 3.77 -6.98
CA LEU A 19 -8.62 4.73 -7.82
C LEU A 19 -8.39 4.46 -9.31
N GLU A 20 -7.13 4.25 -9.70
CA GLU A 20 -6.77 3.91 -11.09
C GLU A 20 -7.35 2.54 -11.51
N ALA A 21 -7.28 1.54 -10.62
CA ALA A 21 -7.81 0.21 -10.92
C ALA A 21 -9.35 0.19 -11.04
N LEU A 22 -10.04 1.10 -10.37
CA LEU A 22 -11.49 1.28 -10.44
C LEU A 22 -11.91 2.24 -11.58
N GLY A 23 -10.97 2.95 -12.19
CA GLY A 23 -11.28 3.98 -13.20
C GLY A 23 -12.09 5.15 -12.64
N LEU A 24 -11.93 5.47 -11.35
CA LEU A 24 -12.71 6.52 -10.70
C LEU A 24 -12.08 7.90 -10.95
N PRO A 25 -12.87 8.94 -11.23
CA PRO A 25 -12.37 10.30 -11.34
C PRO A 25 -12.01 10.85 -9.96
N TYR A 26 -10.84 11.45 -9.84
CA TYR A 26 -10.33 12.03 -8.58
C TYR A 26 -9.47 13.27 -8.85
N ARG A 27 -9.26 14.06 -7.80
CA ARG A 27 -8.25 15.12 -7.76
C ARG A 27 -7.10 14.65 -6.88
N LEU A 28 -5.88 14.67 -7.43
CA LEU A 28 -4.66 14.34 -6.69
C LEU A 28 -3.99 15.61 -6.15
N HIS A 29 -3.71 15.61 -4.84
CA HIS A 29 -2.93 16.66 -4.16
C HIS A 29 -1.58 16.07 -3.76
N LEU A 30 -0.54 16.38 -4.54
CA LEU A 30 0.83 15.94 -4.23
C LEU A 30 1.41 16.80 -3.10
N LEU A 31 1.94 16.11 -2.08
CA LEU A 31 2.59 16.73 -0.92
C LEU A 31 4.05 16.25 -0.82
N PRO A 32 4.95 17.07 -0.28
CA PRO A 32 6.29 16.62 0.10
C PRO A 32 6.21 15.61 1.24
N PHE A 33 7.23 14.76 1.38
CA PHE A 33 7.29 13.77 2.45
C PHE A 33 8.42 14.08 3.43
N PRO A 34 8.14 14.15 4.74
CA PRO A 34 6.84 13.95 5.41
C PRO A 34 6.03 15.26 5.47
N PRO A 35 4.74 15.24 5.13
CA PRO A 35 3.96 16.46 4.89
C PRO A 35 3.84 17.35 6.13
N ARG A 36 3.82 16.79 7.34
CA ARG A 36 3.69 17.55 8.60
C ARG A 36 4.81 18.56 8.88
N PHE A 37 5.96 18.40 8.23
CA PHE A 37 7.09 19.32 8.38
C PHE A 37 7.10 20.41 7.31
N ASP A 38 6.77 20.03 6.09
CA ASP A 38 6.91 20.93 4.93
C ASP A 38 5.60 21.62 4.55
N ARG A 39 4.47 21.15 5.09
CA ARG A 39 3.13 21.70 4.83
C ARG A 39 2.32 21.77 6.14
N PRO A 40 2.63 22.75 7.01
CA PRO A 40 1.91 22.91 8.28
C PRO A 40 0.41 23.20 8.10
N ASP A 41 0.00 23.86 7.01
CA ASP A 41 -1.38 24.06 6.60
C ASP A 41 -2.16 22.74 6.40
N TYR A 42 -1.47 21.67 6.04
CA TYR A 42 -2.07 20.35 5.90
C TYR A 42 -2.58 19.77 7.24
N LEU A 43 -2.02 20.20 8.37
CA LEU A 43 -2.46 19.76 9.70
C LEU A 43 -3.88 20.24 10.03
N GLU A 44 -4.35 21.31 9.42
CA GLU A 44 -5.75 21.77 9.55
C GLU A 44 -6.72 20.79 8.86
N LEU A 45 -6.29 20.15 7.77
CA LEU A 45 -7.07 19.16 7.05
C LEU A 45 -6.97 17.77 7.67
N ASN A 46 -5.77 17.39 8.10
CA ASN A 46 -5.47 16.11 8.73
C ASN A 46 -4.54 16.30 9.94
N PRO A 47 -5.09 16.34 11.17
CA PRO A 47 -4.30 16.53 12.39
C PRO A 47 -3.23 15.45 12.65
N LEU A 48 -3.34 14.26 12.01
CA LEU A 48 -2.32 13.23 12.09
C LEU A 48 -1.05 13.61 11.30
N GLY A 49 -1.15 14.56 10.36
CA GLY A 49 -0.04 14.97 9.49
C GLY A 49 0.55 13.82 8.65
N THR A 50 -0.27 12.85 8.31
CA THR A 50 0.10 11.65 7.55
C THR A 50 -0.63 11.58 6.21
N VAL A 51 -0.16 10.75 5.29
CA VAL A 51 -0.87 10.39 4.06
C VAL A 51 -1.14 8.87 4.04
N PRO A 52 -2.26 8.46 3.41
CA PRO A 52 -3.25 9.25 2.69
C PRO A 52 -4.16 10.08 3.59
N LEU A 53 -4.77 11.10 3.00
CA LEU A 53 -6.09 11.60 3.36
C LEU A 53 -6.96 11.50 2.11
N LEU A 54 -8.05 10.75 2.19
CA LEU A 54 -9.08 10.72 1.16
C LEU A 54 -10.28 11.53 1.63
N ILE A 55 -10.79 12.39 0.76
CA ILE A 55 -12.05 13.14 0.96
C ILE A 55 -13.04 12.68 -0.10
N ASP A 56 -14.22 12.23 0.32
CA ASP A 56 -15.32 11.87 -0.56
C ASP A 56 -16.62 12.50 -0.03
N GLY A 57 -16.98 13.65 -0.57
CA GLY A 57 -18.05 14.50 -0.04
C GLY A 57 -17.72 14.97 1.39
N ALA A 58 -18.50 14.57 2.37
CA ALA A 58 -18.28 14.89 3.79
C ALA A 58 -17.36 13.87 4.49
N LEU A 59 -17.10 12.71 3.87
CA LEU A 59 -16.27 11.67 4.46
C LEU A 59 -14.79 12.04 4.37
N ARG A 60 -14.05 11.79 5.46
CA ARG A 60 -12.58 11.85 5.51
C ARG A 60 -12.04 10.54 6.05
N MET A 61 -11.03 9.97 5.35
CA MET A 61 -10.38 8.72 5.72
C MET A 61 -8.87 8.85 5.62
N THR A 62 -8.14 8.24 6.56
CA THR A 62 -6.68 8.31 6.63
C THR A 62 -5.99 6.94 6.55
N GLU A 63 -6.72 5.84 6.80
CA GLU A 63 -6.15 4.49 6.76
C GLU A 63 -6.13 3.92 5.34
N SER A 64 -4.96 3.71 4.75
CA SER A 64 -4.81 3.33 3.35
C SER A 64 -5.50 2.01 2.98
N ALA A 65 -5.44 0.98 3.85
CA ALA A 65 -6.12 -0.28 3.63
C ALA A 65 -7.65 -0.13 3.69
N ALA A 66 -8.14 0.63 4.68
CA ALA A 66 -9.58 0.92 4.79
C ALA A 66 -10.09 1.75 3.61
N ILE A 67 -9.29 2.69 3.10
CA ILE A 67 -9.62 3.47 1.90
C ILE A 67 -9.76 2.56 0.68
N THR A 68 -8.84 1.61 0.46
CA THR A 68 -8.93 0.69 -0.69
C THR A 68 -10.17 -0.20 -0.59
N GLN A 69 -10.49 -0.69 0.61
CA GLN A 69 -11.71 -1.45 0.87
C GLN A 69 -12.96 -0.61 0.61
N TYR A 70 -12.99 0.61 1.15
CA TYR A 70 -14.09 1.54 0.95
C TYR A 70 -14.34 1.81 -0.53
N LEU A 71 -13.32 2.16 -1.29
CA LEU A 71 -13.44 2.43 -2.72
C LEU A 71 -14.01 1.23 -3.48
N ALA A 72 -13.46 0.01 -3.25
CA ALA A 72 -13.91 -1.19 -3.93
C ALA A 72 -15.35 -1.60 -3.56
N THR A 73 -15.79 -1.33 -2.33
CA THR A 73 -17.14 -1.69 -1.89
C THR A 73 -18.17 -0.60 -2.19
N ARG A 74 -17.79 0.67 -2.02
CA ARG A 74 -18.71 1.81 -2.22
C ARG A 74 -19.01 2.07 -3.70
N TYR A 75 -18.02 1.89 -4.55
CA TYR A 75 -18.10 2.12 -6.00
C TYR A 75 -18.19 0.83 -6.80
N GLY A 76 -18.60 -0.26 -6.12
CA GLY A 76 -18.92 -1.52 -6.76
C GLY A 76 -20.31 -1.56 -7.42
N PRO A 77 -20.66 -2.74 -8.01
CA PRO A 77 -19.89 -3.98 -7.96
C PRO A 77 -18.62 -3.96 -8.81
N THR A 78 -17.57 -4.56 -8.31
CA THR A 78 -16.27 -4.65 -8.99
C THR A 78 -15.57 -5.97 -8.66
N PRO A 79 -14.77 -6.55 -9.58
CA PRO A 79 -13.97 -7.73 -9.31
C PRO A 79 -12.86 -7.48 -8.26
N LEU A 80 -12.54 -6.22 -7.94
CA LEU A 80 -11.52 -5.85 -6.96
C LEU A 80 -11.96 -6.09 -5.51
N ALA A 81 -13.26 -6.23 -5.26
CA ALA A 81 -13.81 -6.66 -3.97
C ALA A 81 -14.20 -8.13 -4.00
N VAL A 82 -14.13 -8.78 -2.84
CA VAL A 82 -14.74 -10.09 -2.59
C VAL A 82 -15.96 -9.84 -1.72
N ARG A 83 -17.12 -10.39 -2.14
CA ARG A 83 -18.38 -10.18 -1.44
C ARG A 83 -18.50 -11.10 -0.22
N PRO A 84 -19.32 -10.73 0.79
CA PRO A 84 -19.50 -11.55 2.00
C PRO A 84 -20.03 -12.97 1.75
N ASP A 85 -20.69 -13.20 0.62
CA ASP A 85 -21.20 -14.51 0.20
C ASP A 85 -20.20 -15.34 -0.62
N GLU A 86 -19.04 -14.79 -0.99
CA GLU A 86 -17.97 -15.53 -1.68
C GLU A 86 -17.10 -16.30 -0.67
N PRO A 87 -16.64 -17.53 -1.02
CA PRO A 87 -15.85 -18.36 -0.10
C PRO A 87 -14.60 -17.69 0.48
N ASP A 88 -13.93 -16.87 -0.32
CA ASP A 88 -12.66 -16.24 0.05
C ASP A 88 -12.83 -14.87 0.75
N TYR A 89 -14.04 -14.48 1.15
CA TYR A 89 -14.26 -13.17 1.79
C TYR A 89 -13.37 -12.93 3.01
N GLY A 90 -13.32 -13.90 3.92
CA GLY A 90 -12.48 -13.79 5.12
C GLY A 90 -10.99 -13.74 4.78
N LEU A 91 -10.55 -14.53 3.81
CA LEU A 91 -9.17 -14.53 3.33
C LEU A 91 -8.78 -13.18 2.67
N TRP A 92 -9.71 -12.62 1.90
CA TRP A 92 -9.55 -11.28 1.30
C TRP A 92 -9.34 -10.18 2.34
N LEU A 93 -10.18 -10.16 3.40
CA LEU A 93 -10.02 -9.22 4.51
C LEU A 93 -8.66 -9.39 5.20
N ASP A 94 -8.28 -10.63 5.47
CA ASP A 94 -7.02 -10.94 6.13
C ASP A 94 -5.81 -10.45 5.31
N TRP A 95 -5.75 -10.73 4.00
CA TRP A 95 -4.68 -10.24 3.13
C TRP A 95 -4.67 -8.71 2.98
N LEU A 96 -5.85 -8.09 2.89
CA LEU A 96 -5.98 -6.64 2.83
C LEU A 96 -5.30 -5.96 4.04
N HIS A 97 -5.56 -6.47 5.25
CA HIS A 97 -5.00 -5.93 6.48
C HIS A 97 -3.56 -6.38 6.75
N ARG A 98 -3.18 -7.59 6.36
CA ARG A 98 -1.79 -8.07 6.43
C ARG A 98 -0.83 -7.21 5.61
N GLY A 99 -1.27 -6.71 4.46
CA GLY A 99 -0.47 -5.79 3.65
C GLY A 99 0.01 -4.59 4.46
N GLU A 100 -0.81 -4.02 5.32
CA GLU A 100 -0.41 -2.91 6.19
C GLU A 100 0.23 -3.38 7.50
N ALA A 101 -0.51 -4.10 8.32
CA ALA A 101 -0.10 -4.39 9.70
C ALA A 101 1.09 -5.35 9.78
N THR A 102 1.14 -6.36 8.90
CA THR A 102 2.15 -7.42 8.98
C THR A 102 3.35 -7.17 8.08
N LEU A 103 3.13 -6.62 6.87
CA LEU A 103 4.18 -6.47 5.88
C LEU A 103 4.74 -5.05 5.78
N THR A 104 3.90 -4.02 5.86
CA THR A 104 4.37 -2.62 5.72
C THR A 104 4.95 -2.08 7.01
N PHE A 105 4.30 -2.33 8.16
CA PHE A 105 4.74 -1.77 9.43
C PHE A 105 6.20 -2.07 9.78
N PRO A 106 6.71 -3.30 9.68
CA PRO A 106 8.14 -3.57 9.93
C PRO A 106 9.08 -2.73 9.08
N GLN A 107 8.73 -2.54 7.82
CA GLN A 107 9.55 -1.76 6.88
C GLN A 107 9.60 -0.27 7.22
N THR A 108 8.60 0.27 7.93
CA THR A 108 8.66 1.67 8.38
C THR A 108 9.70 1.89 9.46
N ILE A 109 10.00 0.86 10.26
CA ILE A 109 11.10 0.92 11.21
C ILE A 109 12.45 0.91 10.47
N VAL A 110 12.58 0.07 9.44
CA VAL A 110 13.75 0.09 8.55
C VAL A 110 13.93 1.49 7.94
N LEU A 111 12.89 2.01 7.30
CA LEU A 111 12.89 3.34 6.68
C LEU A 111 13.28 4.43 7.68
N ARG A 112 12.68 4.41 8.88
CA ARG A 112 12.94 5.38 9.93
C ARG A 112 14.42 5.43 10.29
N TYR A 113 14.99 4.28 10.64
CA TYR A 113 16.35 4.24 11.18
C TYR A 113 17.46 4.23 10.13
N THR A 114 17.13 4.02 8.85
CA THR A 114 18.09 4.11 7.75
C THR A 114 18.06 5.45 7.02
N ARG A 115 16.91 6.14 6.96
CA ARG A 115 16.74 7.32 6.09
C ARG A 115 16.16 8.55 6.77
N LEU A 116 15.17 8.38 7.70
CA LEU A 116 14.43 9.51 8.23
C LEU A 116 15.07 10.11 9.48
N GLU A 117 15.67 9.30 10.34
CA GLU A 117 16.37 9.82 11.51
C GLU A 117 17.72 10.46 11.11
N PRO A 118 18.09 11.57 11.76
CA PRO A 118 19.43 12.12 11.59
C PRO A 118 20.50 11.12 12.03
N ALA A 119 21.70 11.20 11.44
CA ALA A 119 22.76 10.21 11.62
C ALA A 119 23.01 9.77 13.09
N PRO A 120 23.05 10.69 14.08
CA PRO A 120 23.30 10.29 15.49
C PRO A 120 22.16 9.47 16.12
N ARG A 121 20.98 9.45 15.52
CA ARG A 121 19.78 8.73 16.00
C ARG A 121 19.47 7.47 15.19
N ARG A 122 20.27 7.16 14.20
CA ARG A 122 20.11 5.93 13.40
C ARG A 122 20.47 4.72 14.22
N LEU A 123 19.63 3.68 14.18
CA LEU A 123 19.81 2.43 14.90
C LEU A 123 19.86 1.27 13.91
N GLN A 124 21.08 0.94 13.43
CA GLN A 124 21.26 -0.10 12.42
C GLN A 124 20.71 -1.45 12.87
N GLN A 125 20.95 -1.84 14.14
CA GLN A 125 20.42 -3.08 14.71
C GLN A 125 18.88 -3.17 14.57
N ALA A 126 18.17 -2.09 14.89
CA ALA A 126 16.70 -2.07 14.76
C ALA A 126 16.26 -2.19 13.28
N ALA A 127 16.98 -1.53 12.36
CA ALA A 127 16.71 -1.65 10.94
C ALA A 127 16.90 -3.09 10.45
N ASP A 128 17.98 -3.75 10.83
CA ASP A 128 18.31 -5.13 10.43
C ASP A 128 17.29 -6.12 11.00
N ASP A 129 16.93 -6.01 12.27
CA ASP A 129 15.95 -6.87 12.94
C ASP A 129 14.57 -6.78 12.27
N TYR A 130 14.13 -5.56 11.95
CA TYR A 130 12.84 -5.36 11.31
C TYR A 130 12.83 -5.69 9.80
N ALA A 131 13.96 -5.57 9.11
CA ALA A 131 14.12 -6.10 7.77
C ALA A 131 13.99 -7.64 7.78
N GLN A 132 14.68 -8.31 8.73
CA GLN A 132 14.55 -9.77 8.89
C GLN A 132 13.12 -10.18 9.28
N TRP A 133 12.47 -9.40 10.14
CA TRP A 133 11.05 -9.61 10.48
C TRP A 133 10.17 -9.57 9.23
N PHE A 134 10.26 -8.53 8.42
CA PHE A 134 9.52 -8.43 7.16
C PHE A 134 9.77 -9.65 6.26
N LEU A 135 11.02 -9.97 5.98
CA LEU A 135 11.40 -11.10 5.12
C LEU A 135 10.85 -12.44 5.64
N SER A 136 10.83 -12.63 6.96
CA SER A 136 10.24 -13.83 7.55
C SER A 136 8.72 -13.94 7.31
N ARG A 137 8.00 -12.81 7.22
CA ARG A 137 6.55 -12.76 6.93
C ARG A 137 6.24 -12.96 5.46
N LEU A 138 7.15 -12.62 4.56
CA LEU A 138 6.99 -12.92 3.13
C LEU A 138 6.82 -14.40 2.83
N ARG A 139 7.33 -15.29 3.68
CA ARG A 139 7.09 -16.74 3.54
C ARG A 139 5.61 -17.12 3.56
N HIS A 140 4.75 -16.31 4.20
CA HIS A 140 3.31 -16.51 4.12
C HIS A 140 2.75 -16.14 2.75
N VAL A 141 3.29 -15.11 2.12
CA VAL A 141 2.93 -14.72 0.74
C VAL A 141 3.35 -15.85 -0.21
N THR A 142 4.60 -16.33 -0.12
CA THR A 142 5.10 -17.47 -0.91
C THR A 142 4.18 -18.69 -0.81
N ARG A 143 3.78 -19.08 0.43
CA ARG A 143 2.91 -20.25 0.64
C ARG A 143 1.49 -20.03 0.11
N ALA A 144 0.96 -18.83 0.24
CA ALA A 144 -0.39 -18.50 -0.22
C ALA A 144 -0.47 -18.47 -1.75
N LEU A 145 0.57 -17.98 -2.40
CA LEU A 145 0.64 -17.99 -3.84
C LEU A 145 0.72 -19.44 -4.35
N GLY A 146 1.68 -20.25 -3.87
CA GLY A 146 1.90 -21.58 -4.44
C GLY A 146 1.92 -21.49 -5.97
N ASP A 147 0.96 -22.17 -6.61
CA ASP A 147 0.75 -22.11 -8.06
C ASP A 147 -0.30 -21.05 -8.49
N ARG A 148 -0.76 -20.19 -7.57
CA ARG A 148 -1.80 -19.20 -7.84
C ARG A 148 -1.19 -17.90 -8.36
N GLU A 149 -1.95 -17.25 -9.21
CA GLU A 149 -1.59 -15.91 -9.69
C GLU A 149 -1.89 -14.80 -8.67
N TRP A 150 -2.95 -14.98 -7.84
CA TRP A 150 -3.49 -13.99 -6.92
C TRP A 150 -3.65 -14.57 -5.51
N LEU A 151 -3.64 -13.69 -4.50
CA LEU A 151 -3.69 -14.10 -3.09
C LEU A 151 -5.02 -14.74 -2.68
N CYS A 152 -6.12 -14.35 -3.33
CA CYS A 152 -7.45 -14.89 -3.03
C CYS A 152 -8.39 -14.74 -4.24
N ALA A 153 -9.54 -15.41 -4.17
CA ALA A 153 -10.65 -15.32 -5.11
C ALA A 153 -10.29 -15.63 -6.58
N GLY A 154 -9.10 -16.15 -6.87
CA GLY A 154 -8.63 -16.45 -8.23
C GLY A 154 -8.53 -15.25 -9.16
N ARG A 155 -8.51 -14.02 -8.62
CA ARG A 155 -8.48 -12.77 -9.38
C ARG A 155 -7.75 -11.66 -8.63
N PHE A 156 -7.30 -10.65 -9.37
CA PHE A 156 -6.74 -9.42 -8.79
C PHE A 156 -7.79 -8.67 -7.96
N THR A 157 -7.43 -8.30 -6.72
CA THR A 157 -8.30 -7.60 -5.77
C THR A 157 -7.54 -6.49 -5.03
N VAL A 158 -8.23 -5.69 -4.22
CA VAL A 158 -7.57 -4.69 -3.38
C VAL A 158 -6.67 -5.30 -2.29
N ALA A 159 -6.80 -6.59 -1.99
CA ALA A 159 -5.85 -7.31 -1.14
C ALA A 159 -4.47 -7.40 -1.81
N ASP A 160 -4.43 -7.65 -3.12
CA ASP A 160 -3.19 -7.66 -3.90
C ASP A 160 -2.58 -6.24 -4.00
N ILE A 161 -3.40 -5.19 -4.08
CA ILE A 161 -2.94 -3.79 -3.99
C ILE A 161 -2.27 -3.54 -2.63
N SER A 162 -2.88 -4.00 -1.54
CA SER A 162 -2.35 -3.79 -0.19
C SER A 162 -1.00 -4.47 0.02
N VAL A 163 -0.87 -5.73 -0.41
CA VAL A 163 0.39 -6.48 -0.36
C VAL A 163 1.40 -5.92 -1.37
N GLY A 164 0.96 -5.60 -2.58
CA GLY A 164 1.81 -5.02 -3.64
C GLY A 164 2.49 -3.72 -3.21
N TYR A 165 1.79 -2.87 -2.45
CA TYR A 165 2.45 -1.71 -1.85
C TYR A 165 3.58 -2.08 -0.89
N ALA A 166 3.43 -3.14 -0.09
CA ALA A 166 4.51 -3.58 0.78
C ALA A 166 5.73 -4.08 -0.03
N LEU A 167 5.51 -4.68 -1.21
CA LEU A 167 6.58 -5.08 -2.12
C LEU A 167 7.24 -3.86 -2.79
N LEU A 168 6.45 -2.84 -3.17
CA LEU A 168 6.98 -1.56 -3.67
C LEU A 168 7.91 -0.90 -2.65
N LEU A 169 7.49 -0.83 -1.39
CA LEU A 169 8.30 -0.28 -0.31
C LEU A 169 9.58 -1.09 -0.10
N ALA A 170 9.50 -2.42 -0.16
CA ALA A 170 10.65 -3.30 -0.06
C ALA A 170 11.69 -3.02 -1.15
N GLY A 171 11.26 -2.83 -2.39
CA GLY A 171 12.13 -2.42 -3.50
C GLY A 171 12.83 -1.09 -3.21
N SER A 172 12.09 -0.09 -2.70
CA SER A 172 12.69 1.19 -2.33
C SER A 172 13.72 1.10 -1.21
N LEU A 173 13.60 0.09 -0.34
CA LEU A 173 14.54 -0.19 0.77
C LEU A 173 15.68 -1.13 0.36
N GLY A 174 15.68 -1.64 -0.88
CA GLY A 174 16.68 -2.58 -1.38
C GLY A 174 16.53 -3.98 -0.78
N LEU A 175 15.32 -4.39 -0.37
CA LEU A 175 15.04 -5.71 0.18
C LEU A 175 14.51 -6.72 -0.86
N ASP A 176 14.16 -6.25 -2.04
CA ASP A 176 13.56 -7.01 -3.14
C ASP A 176 14.50 -8.12 -3.69
N HIS A 177 15.82 -7.91 -3.63
CA HIS A 177 16.80 -8.95 -4.01
C HIS A 177 16.72 -10.22 -3.15
N LYS A 178 15.98 -10.17 -2.02
CA LYS A 178 15.73 -11.31 -1.11
C LYS A 178 14.35 -11.94 -1.30
N PHE A 179 13.60 -11.55 -2.31
CA PHE A 179 12.32 -12.18 -2.61
C PHE A 179 12.53 -13.62 -3.09
N SER A 180 11.62 -14.51 -2.70
CA SER A 180 11.57 -15.83 -3.32
C SER A 180 11.13 -15.71 -4.78
N PRO A 181 11.42 -16.72 -5.64
CA PRO A 181 11.00 -16.70 -7.04
C PRO A 181 9.49 -16.43 -7.20
N GLU A 182 8.65 -16.99 -6.32
CA GLU A 182 7.20 -16.83 -6.37
C GLU A 182 6.79 -15.38 -6.05
N VAL A 183 7.41 -14.78 -5.03
CA VAL A 183 7.15 -13.37 -4.66
C VAL A 183 7.67 -12.42 -5.74
N ALA A 184 8.83 -12.72 -6.33
CA ALA A 184 9.37 -11.93 -7.42
C ALA A 184 8.45 -11.98 -8.65
N ALA A 185 8.02 -13.18 -9.08
CA ALA A 185 7.09 -13.34 -10.20
C ALA A 185 5.73 -12.68 -9.94
N TYR A 186 5.25 -12.72 -8.69
CA TYR A 186 4.03 -12.03 -8.28
C TYR A 186 4.22 -10.49 -8.35
N TRP A 187 5.35 -9.98 -7.88
CA TRP A 187 5.68 -8.56 -7.97
C TRP A 187 5.78 -8.08 -9.42
N ASP A 188 6.44 -8.84 -10.28
CA ASP A 188 6.57 -8.54 -11.71
C ASP A 188 5.18 -8.43 -12.35
N ARG A 189 4.27 -9.37 -12.04
CA ARG A 189 2.88 -9.34 -12.50
C ARG A 189 2.14 -8.10 -12.02
N LEU A 190 2.24 -7.79 -10.73
CA LEU A 190 1.57 -6.63 -10.13
C LEU A 190 2.08 -5.31 -10.72
N SER A 191 3.38 -5.16 -10.85
CA SER A 191 4.03 -3.93 -11.35
C SER A 191 3.84 -3.72 -12.86
N ALA A 192 3.45 -4.76 -13.60
CA ALA A 192 3.10 -4.68 -15.02
C ALA A 192 1.62 -4.34 -15.26
N LEU A 193 0.77 -4.32 -14.23
CA LEU A 193 -0.65 -4.00 -14.39
C LEU A 193 -0.83 -2.56 -14.92
N PRO A 194 -1.73 -2.34 -15.90
CA PRO A 194 -2.01 -0.99 -16.40
C PRO A 194 -2.37 0.00 -15.30
N SER A 195 -3.14 -0.43 -14.30
CA SER A 195 -3.53 0.41 -13.16
C SER A 195 -2.36 0.79 -12.25
N PHE A 196 -1.38 -0.11 -12.06
CA PHE A 196 -0.15 0.21 -11.35
C PHE A 196 0.68 1.25 -12.11
N LEU A 197 0.85 1.06 -13.40
CA LEU A 197 1.60 1.98 -14.27
C LEU A 197 0.92 3.35 -14.32
N ALA A 198 -0.42 3.40 -14.41
CA ALA A 198 -1.20 4.62 -14.36
C ALA A 198 -0.99 5.36 -13.01
N ALA A 199 -1.06 4.65 -11.88
CA ALA A 199 -0.79 5.23 -10.56
C ALA A 199 0.65 5.76 -10.44
N LYS A 200 1.64 5.03 -10.97
CA LYS A 200 3.04 5.50 -11.03
C LYS A 200 3.19 6.74 -11.91
N GLN A 201 2.42 6.87 -12.97
CA GLN A 201 2.43 8.04 -13.84
C GLN A 201 1.73 9.23 -13.15
N ALA A 202 0.56 9.03 -12.55
CA ALA A 202 -0.22 10.08 -11.90
C ALA A 202 0.55 10.80 -10.77
N GLN A 203 1.40 10.09 -10.03
CA GLN A 203 2.20 10.71 -8.95
C GLN A 203 3.44 11.48 -9.43
N ARG A 204 3.70 11.55 -10.73
CA ARG A 204 4.84 12.32 -11.27
C ARG A 204 4.51 13.78 -11.57
N GLY A 205 3.22 14.12 -11.56
CA GLY A 205 2.72 15.47 -11.86
C GLY A 205 2.51 15.69 -13.35
#